data_724bd97b2e3dda85ec46268722481f5a
#
_entry.id   724bd97b2e3dda85ec46268722481f5a
#
_cell.length_a   1.000
_cell.length_b   1.000
_cell.length_c   1.000
_cell.angle_alpha   90.00
_cell.angle_beta   90.00
_cell.angle_gamma   90.00
#
_symmetry.space_group_name_H-M   'P 1'
#
loop_
_entity.id
_entity.type
_entity.pdbx_description
1 polymer ?
#
loop_
_entity_poly.entity_id
_entity_poly.type
_entity_poly.pdbx_seq_one_letter_code
_entity_poly.pdbx_strand_id
1 'polypeptide(L)'
;MKKRSNRLLSRRRKARPLLAEVGTAGGFVSTLLFALYNGGLGVWYASLWYESICAYYILLSLLWCILLTAKRKAGPELGERRRKKVFLMTAGTLLVMNLALCIPVSLMVLDQRPIRAGMIPAITSAAYTTYKISSAVVRWKRTNGTILDRELSTIRLVDALVSVLVLQNTLIIAVDGGISPRMFRLAAVSSAGILLLIFAVSAAWFLWMYKSTDP
;
A
#
# COMPACT_ATOMS: atom_id res chain seq x y z
N MET A 1 24.31 -36.88 16.49
CA MET A 1 24.21 -35.45 16.10
C MET A 1 23.30 -35.18 14.88
N LYS A 2 23.30 -35.96 13.83
CA LYS A 2 22.52 -35.79 12.58
C LYS A 2 20.99 -35.74 12.76
N LYS A 3 20.41 -36.47 13.71
CA LYS A 3 18.96 -36.54 13.96
C LYS A 3 18.37 -35.25 14.62
N ARG A 4 19.19 -34.49 15.37
CA ARG A 4 18.83 -33.25 16.03
C ARG A 4 18.79 -32.06 15.01
N SER A 5 19.76 -32.07 14.08
CA SER A 5 19.84 -31.10 12.97
C SER A 5 18.62 -31.22 12.04
N ASN A 6 18.20 -32.43 11.69
CA ASN A 6 17.04 -32.66 10.83
C ASN A 6 15.70 -32.19 11.46
N ARG A 7 15.54 -32.33 12.79
CA ARG A 7 14.35 -31.81 13.50
C ARG A 7 14.31 -30.28 13.54
N LEU A 8 15.44 -29.61 13.65
CA LEU A 8 15.52 -28.15 13.62
C LEU A 8 15.23 -27.62 12.22
N LEU A 9 15.71 -28.28 11.19
CA LEU A 9 15.43 -27.93 9.78
C LEU A 9 13.95 -28.16 9.42
N SER A 10 13.33 -29.23 9.90
CA SER A 10 11.90 -29.52 9.69
C SER A 10 11.00 -28.52 10.42
N ARG A 11 11.34 -28.10 11.64
CA ARG A 11 10.63 -27.04 12.38
C ARG A 11 10.76 -25.69 11.70
N ARG A 12 11.96 -25.32 11.19
CA ARG A 12 12.14 -24.09 10.40
C ARG A 12 11.36 -24.11 9.08
N ARG A 13 11.25 -25.28 8.43
CA ARG A 13 10.47 -25.44 7.19
C ARG A 13 8.96 -25.29 7.41
N LYS A 14 8.43 -25.77 8.53
CA LYS A 14 7.02 -25.61 8.93
C LYS A 14 6.70 -24.22 9.46
N ALA A 15 7.63 -23.54 10.14
CA ALA A 15 7.42 -22.19 10.68
C ALA A 15 7.43 -21.08 9.59
N ARG A 16 8.10 -21.30 8.46
CA ARG A 16 8.18 -20.33 7.36
C ARG A 16 6.82 -19.95 6.74
N PRO A 17 5.91 -20.89 6.43
CA PRO A 17 4.59 -20.52 5.88
C PRO A 17 3.72 -19.79 6.90
N LEU A 18 3.73 -20.21 8.17
CA LEU A 18 2.98 -19.54 9.25
C LEU A 18 3.42 -18.09 9.47
N LEU A 19 4.73 -17.83 9.51
CA LEU A 19 5.26 -16.47 9.63
C LEU A 19 4.95 -15.59 8.40
N ALA A 20 4.89 -16.20 7.23
CA ALA A 20 4.48 -15.48 6.01
C ALA A 20 2.99 -15.14 6.03
N GLU A 21 2.11 -16.02 6.51
CA GLU A 21 0.67 -15.78 6.65
C GLU A 21 0.38 -14.73 7.73
N VAL A 22 0.98 -14.85 8.92
CA VAL A 22 0.85 -13.86 10.01
C VAL A 22 1.31 -12.49 9.55
N GLY A 23 2.41 -12.41 8.83
CA GLY A 23 2.89 -11.13 8.33
C GLY A 23 2.05 -10.55 7.19
N THR A 24 1.27 -11.36 6.49
CA THR A 24 0.36 -10.90 5.44
C THR A 24 -0.97 -10.44 6.07
N ALA A 25 -1.48 -11.17 7.04
CA ALA A 25 -2.64 -10.76 7.83
C ALA A 25 -2.37 -9.47 8.62
N GLY A 26 -1.17 -9.33 9.22
CA GLY A 26 -0.75 -8.11 9.92
C GLY A 26 -0.71 -6.88 8.99
N GLY A 27 -0.27 -7.05 7.74
CA GLY A 27 -0.33 -6.00 6.72
C GLY A 27 -1.76 -5.55 6.44
N PHE A 28 -2.68 -6.48 6.23
CA PHE A 28 -4.11 -6.21 6.02
C PHE A 28 -4.73 -5.45 7.21
N VAL A 29 -4.55 -5.97 8.42
CA VAL A 29 -5.10 -5.36 9.65
C VAL A 29 -4.56 -3.94 9.85
N SER A 30 -3.26 -3.72 9.66
CA SER A 30 -2.67 -2.38 9.80
C SER A 30 -3.21 -1.40 8.76
N THR A 31 -3.45 -1.86 7.52
CA THR A 31 -4.04 -1.03 6.46
C THR A 31 -5.48 -0.67 6.78
N LEU A 32 -6.27 -1.61 7.27
CA LEU A 32 -7.66 -1.37 7.68
C LEU A 32 -7.77 -0.43 8.88
N LEU A 33 -6.93 -0.62 9.91
CA LEU A 33 -6.88 0.27 11.06
C LEU A 33 -6.51 1.71 10.66
N PHE A 34 -5.58 1.86 9.73
CA PHE A 34 -5.21 3.18 9.22
C PHE A 34 -6.31 3.81 8.36
N ALA A 35 -7.08 3.01 7.61
CA ALA A 35 -8.28 3.48 6.91
C ALA A 35 -9.31 4.04 7.90
N LEU A 36 -9.65 3.28 8.94
CA LEU A 36 -10.61 3.69 9.97
C LEU A 36 -10.14 4.95 10.72
N TYR A 37 -8.84 5.03 11.03
CA TYR A 37 -8.24 6.21 11.64
C TYR A 37 -8.41 7.45 10.76
N ASN A 38 -8.09 7.37 9.46
CA ASN A 38 -8.28 8.48 8.54
C ASN A 38 -9.77 8.82 8.35
N GLY A 39 -10.66 7.83 8.32
CA GLY A 39 -12.10 8.06 8.29
C GLY A 39 -12.59 8.84 9.52
N GLY A 40 -12.13 8.48 10.70
CA GLY A 40 -12.41 9.23 11.93
C GLY A 40 -11.91 10.68 11.87
N LEU A 41 -10.69 10.90 11.34
CA LEU A 41 -10.17 12.26 11.13
C LEU A 41 -10.97 13.02 10.07
N GLY A 42 -11.42 12.34 8.99
CA GLY A 42 -12.26 12.93 7.95
C GLY A 42 -13.55 13.51 8.53
N VAL A 43 -14.26 12.71 9.33
CA VAL A 43 -15.47 13.14 10.02
C VAL A 43 -15.17 14.25 11.03
N TRP A 44 -14.12 14.11 11.85
CA TRP A 44 -13.79 15.07 12.90
C TRP A 44 -13.39 16.45 12.36
N TYR A 45 -12.61 16.48 11.29
CA TYR A 45 -12.13 17.73 10.66
C TYR A 45 -12.97 18.18 9.47
N ALA A 46 -14.03 17.44 9.08
CA ALA A 46 -14.81 17.66 7.86
C ALA A 46 -13.90 17.85 6.63
N SER A 47 -12.94 16.95 6.45
CA SER A 47 -11.85 17.07 5.48
C SER A 47 -11.94 16.01 4.39
N LEU A 48 -12.22 16.45 3.17
CA LEU A 48 -12.25 15.59 1.98
C LEU A 48 -10.92 14.85 1.74
N TRP A 49 -9.80 15.43 2.19
CA TRP A 49 -8.49 14.76 2.13
C TRP A 49 -8.48 13.45 2.91
N TYR A 50 -8.83 13.50 4.21
CA TYR A 50 -8.83 12.31 5.05
C TYR A 50 -9.89 11.29 4.63
N GLU A 51 -11.05 11.75 4.16
CA GLU A 51 -12.10 10.88 3.63
C GLU A 51 -11.64 10.14 2.36
N SER A 52 -10.97 10.84 1.44
CA SER A 52 -10.40 10.24 0.23
C SER A 52 -9.31 9.22 0.54
N ILE A 53 -8.45 9.51 1.51
CA ILE A 53 -7.43 8.59 1.98
C ILE A 53 -8.06 7.36 2.66
N CYS A 54 -9.11 7.55 3.46
CA CYS A 54 -9.88 6.46 4.04
C CYS A 54 -10.45 5.54 2.93
N ALA A 55 -11.13 6.12 1.93
CA ALA A 55 -11.70 5.37 0.81
C ALA A 55 -10.61 4.58 0.05
N TYR A 56 -9.46 5.19 -0.21
CA TYR A 56 -8.33 4.53 -0.84
C TYR A 56 -7.86 3.31 -0.04
N TYR A 57 -7.65 3.46 1.26
CA TYR A 57 -7.18 2.36 2.12
C TYR A 57 -8.23 1.26 2.33
N ILE A 58 -9.52 1.58 2.29
CA ILE A 58 -10.61 0.58 2.26
C ILE A 58 -10.51 -0.24 0.98
N LEU A 59 -10.41 0.40 -0.19
CA LEU A 59 -10.26 -0.28 -1.48
C LEU A 59 -8.98 -1.13 -1.52
N LEU A 60 -7.87 -0.63 -0.99
CA LEU A 60 -6.62 -1.38 -0.88
C LEU A 60 -6.78 -2.61 0.02
N SER A 61 -7.52 -2.48 1.12
CA SER A 61 -7.83 -3.60 2.02
C SER A 61 -8.70 -4.66 1.33
N LEU A 62 -9.68 -4.25 0.52
CA LEU A 62 -10.49 -5.17 -0.29
C LEU A 62 -9.61 -5.90 -1.32
N LEU A 63 -8.71 -5.20 -1.99
CA LEU A 63 -7.76 -5.79 -2.93
C LEU A 63 -6.88 -6.84 -2.24
N TRP A 64 -6.38 -6.54 -1.04
CA TRP A 64 -5.67 -7.49 -0.19
C TRP A 64 -6.50 -8.73 0.13
N CYS A 65 -7.78 -8.55 0.49
CA CYS A 65 -8.69 -9.63 0.82
C CYS A 65 -8.92 -10.55 -0.40
N ILE A 66 -9.12 -9.97 -1.59
CA ILE A 66 -9.27 -10.71 -2.85
C ILE A 66 -8.03 -11.55 -3.14
N LEU A 67 -6.84 -10.97 -3.04
CA LEU A 67 -5.58 -11.69 -3.28
C LEU A 67 -5.32 -12.80 -2.27
N LEU A 68 -5.59 -12.56 -0.99
CA LEU A 68 -5.46 -13.59 0.04
C LEU A 68 -6.42 -14.74 -0.17
N THR A 69 -7.66 -14.45 -0.57
CA THR A 69 -8.67 -15.46 -0.88
C THR A 69 -8.29 -16.25 -2.14
N ALA A 70 -7.80 -15.55 -3.17
CA ALA A 70 -7.27 -16.17 -4.37
C ALA A 70 -6.06 -17.08 -4.04
N LYS A 71 -5.16 -16.64 -3.16
CA LYS A 71 -4.03 -17.44 -2.69
C LYS A 71 -4.47 -18.71 -1.95
N ARG A 72 -5.48 -18.62 -1.11
CA ARG A 72 -6.00 -19.79 -0.36
C ARG A 72 -6.73 -20.76 -1.27
N LYS A 73 -7.48 -20.27 -2.26
CA LYS A 73 -8.23 -21.09 -3.23
C LYS A 73 -7.37 -21.61 -4.38
N ALA A 74 -6.21 -21.01 -4.64
CA ALA A 74 -5.26 -21.46 -5.65
C ALA A 74 -4.48 -22.67 -5.12
N GLY A 75 -5.18 -23.80 -4.93
CA GLY A 75 -4.55 -25.11 -4.89
C GLY A 75 -3.82 -25.38 -6.23
N PRO A 76 -3.02 -26.44 -6.32
CA PRO A 76 -2.25 -26.79 -7.52
C PRO A 76 -3.11 -26.99 -8.79
N GLU A 77 -4.42 -27.07 -8.63
CA GLU A 77 -5.39 -27.34 -9.71
C GLU A 77 -5.93 -26.08 -10.41
N LEU A 78 -5.65 -24.86 -9.92
CA LEU A 78 -6.10 -23.67 -10.64
C LEU A 78 -5.23 -23.47 -11.88
N GLY A 79 -5.79 -23.76 -13.06
CA GLY A 79 -5.11 -23.63 -14.34
C GLY A 79 -4.38 -22.28 -14.47
N GLU A 80 -3.18 -22.30 -14.99
CA GLU A 80 -2.25 -21.16 -15.09
C GLU A 80 -2.91 -19.93 -15.74
N ARG A 81 -3.79 -20.12 -16.72
CA ARG A 81 -4.59 -19.08 -17.38
C ARG A 81 -5.50 -18.32 -16.39
N ARG A 82 -6.20 -19.02 -15.50
CA ARG A 82 -7.12 -18.41 -14.54
C ARG A 82 -6.37 -17.60 -13.49
N ARG A 83 -5.23 -18.11 -13.05
CA ARG A 83 -4.34 -17.42 -12.12
C ARG A 83 -3.79 -16.11 -12.71
N LYS A 84 -3.31 -16.15 -13.96
CA LYS A 84 -2.83 -14.95 -14.68
C LYS A 84 -3.94 -13.91 -14.85
N LYS A 85 -5.17 -14.32 -15.18
CA LYS A 85 -6.31 -13.40 -15.32
C LYS A 85 -6.63 -12.67 -14.02
N VAL A 86 -6.66 -13.37 -12.89
CA VAL A 86 -6.90 -12.75 -11.56
C VAL A 86 -5.81 -11.72 -11.26
N PHE A 87 -4.54 -12.04 -11.52
CA PHE A 87 -3.43 -11.15 -11.26
C PHE A 87 -3.45 -9.91 -12.16
N LEU A 88 -3.76 -10.07 -13.45
CA LEU A 88 -3.90 -8.94 -14.37
C LEU A 88 -5.04 -8.00 -13.93
N MET A 89 -6.17 -8.56 -13.51
CA MET A 89 -7.28 -7.77 -12.96
C MET A 89 -6.85 -7.00 -11.70
N THR A 90 -6.10 -7.64 -10.81
CA THR A 90 -5.60 -7.00 -9.58
C THR A 90 -4.63 -5.87 -9.87
N ALA A 91 -3.69 -6.10 -10.79
CA ALA A 91 -2.73 -5.07 -11.21
C ALA A 91 -3.44 -3.88 -11.89
N GLY A 92 -4.44 -4.15 -12.74
CA GLY A 92 -5.27 -3.12 -13.35
C GLY A 92 -6.08 -2.32 -12.32
N THR A 93 -6.70 -3.01 -11.35
CA THR A 93 -7.42 -2.35 -10.24
C THR A 93 -6.48 -1.47 -9.43
N LEU A 94 -5.26 -1.92 -9.12
CA LEU A 94 -4.27 -1.13 -8.41
C LEU A 94 -3.90 0.14 -9.19
N LEU A 95 -3.73 0.03 -10.51
CA LEU A 95 -3.41 1.17 -11.37
C LEU A 95 -4.56 2.19 -11.37
N VAL A 96 -5.81 1.76 -11.51
CA VAL A 96 -7.00 2.64 -11.46
C VAL A 96 -7.13 3.30 -10.08
N MET A 97 -6.91 2.57 -9.00
CA MET A 97 -6.91 3.12 -7.64
C MET A 97 -5.84 4.21 -7.47
N ASN A 98 -4.64 3.99 -8.01
CA ASN A 98 -3.57 4.97 -7.93
C ASN A 98 -3.88 6.22 -8.78
N LEU A 99 -4.56 6.06 -9.92
CA LEU A 99 -5.05 7.19 -10.69
C LEU A 99 -6.11 7.98 -9.91
N ALA A 100 -6.98 7.31 -9.16
CA ALA A 100 -7.97 7.97 -8.31
C ALA A 100 -7.35 8.83 -7.19
N LEU A 101 -6.11 8.55 -6.75
CA LEU A 101 -5.38 9.41 -5.80
C LEU A 101 -5.03 10.79 -6.38
N CYS A 102 -5.02 10.95 -7.69
CA CYS A 102 -4.82 12.25 -8.30
C CYS A 102 -5.95 13.23 -7.93
N ILE A 103 -7.17 12.73 -7.72
CA ILE A 103 -8.35 13.56 -7.39
C ILE A 103 -8.15 14.31 -6.06
N PRO A 104 -7.91 13.67 -4.91
CA PRO A 104 -7.74 14.37 -3.64
C PRO A 104 -6.52 15.29 -3.63
N VAL A 105 -5.44 14.92 -4.32
CA VAL A 105 -4.26 15.79 -4.44
C VAL A 105 -4.57 17.02 -5.29
N SER A 106 -5.29 16.86 -6.41
CA SER A 106 -5.70 17.98 -7.25
C SER A 106 -6.68 18.89 -6.51
N LEU A 107 -7.66 18.35 -5.78
CA LEU A 107 -8.59 19.13 -4.99
C LEU A 107 -7.87 19.91 -3.88
N MET A 108 -6.90 19.30 -3.21
CA MET A 108 -6.08 19.99 -2.22
C MET A 108 -5.34 21.18 -2.84
N VAL A 109 -4.80 21.01 -4.06
CA VAL A 109 -4.06 22.06 -4.77
C VAL A 109 -4.97 23.18 -5.29
N LEU A 110 -6.15 22.83 -5.82
CA LEU A 110 -7.08 23.79 -6.43
C LEU A 110 -7.89 24.56 -5.40
N ASP A 111 -8.34 23.90 -4.35
CA ASP A 111 -9.28 24.48 -3.37
C ASP A 111 -8.56 25.30 -2.28
N GLN A 112 -7.24 25.24 -2.23
CA GLN A 112 -6.36 25.94 -1.28
C GLN A 112 -6.87 25.91 0.17
N ARG A 113 -7.75 24.97 0.50
CA ARG A 113 -8.29 24.83 1.86
C ARG A 113 -7.24 24.24 2.77
N PRO A 114 -6.88 24.93 3.85
CA PRO A 114 -5.94 24.37 4.82
C PRO A 114 -6.59 23.12 5.43
N ILE A 115 -5.93 21.98 5.22
CA ILE A 115 -6.30 20.76 5.94
C ILE A 115 -5.96 21.04 7.42
N ARG A 116 -6.95 20.99 8.31
CA ARG A 116 -6.68 21.08 9.75
C ARG A 116 -6.05 19.78 10.21
N ALA A 117 -4.74 19.75 10.29
CA ALA A 117 -4.00 18.62 10.84
C ALA A 117 -3.33 19.05 12.13
N GLY A 118 -3.67 18.39 13.23
CA GLY A 118 -2.95 18.55 14.49
C GLY A 118 -1.64 17.75 14.50
N MET A 119 -0.84 17.93 15.55
CA MET A 119 0.42 17.20 15.75
C MET A 119 0.21 15.69 15.86
N ILE A 120 -0.92 15.25 16.44
CA ILE A 120 -1.26 13.82 16.64
C ILE A 120 -1.37 13.07 15.30
N PRO A 121 -2.13 13.54 14.28
CA PRO A 121 -2.15 12.94 12.96
C PRO A 121 -0.77 12.85 12.30
N ALA A 122 0.09 13.85 12.46
CA ALA A 122 1.45 13.84 11.90
C ALA A 122 2.31 12.74 12.53
N ILE A 123 2.31 12.61 13.85
CA ILE A 123 3.06 11.58 14.59
C ILE A 123 2.55 10.17 14.22
N THR A 124 1.24 9.99 14.20
CA THR A 124 0.62 8.70 13.85
C THR A 124 0.95 8.29 12.40
N SER A 125 0.86 9.23 11.46
CA SER A 125 1.24 8.99 10.06
C SER A 125 2.73 8.67 9.93
N ALA A 126 3.62 9.31 10.70
CA ALA A 126 5.04 9.03 10.69
C ALA A 126 5.34 7.61 11.20
N ALA A 127 4.74 7.20 12.32
CA ALA A 127 4.90 5.85 12.87
C ALA A 127 4.38 4.78 11.88
N TYR A 128 3.21 5.01 11.29
CA TYR A 128 2.63 4.12 10.30
C TYR A 128 3.50 4.00 9.05
N THR A 129 3.97 5.11 8.50
CA THR A 129 4.82 5.15 7.31
C THR A 129 6.15 4.43 7.55
N THR A 130 6.79 4.65 8.69
CA THR A 130 8.03 3.97 9.08
C THR A 130 7.80 2.45 9.13
N TYR A 131 6.71 2.01 9.73
CA TYR A 131 6.33 0.60 9.75
C TYR A 131 6.12 0.04 8.33
N LYS A 132 5.40 0.76 7.45
CA LYS A 132 5.12 0.32 6.07
C LYS A 132 6.39 0.21 5.23
N ILE A 133 7.26 1.22 5.26
CA ILE A 133 8.55 1.19 4.54
C ILE A 133 9.40 0.03 5.03
N SER A 134 9.59 -0.10 6.35
CA SER A 134 10.38 -1.18 6.94
C SER A 134 9.85 -2.56 6.54
N SER A 135 8.53 -2.75 6.59
CA SER A 135 7.89 -4.01 6.20
C SER A 135 8.04 -4.30 4.70
N ALA A 136 7.93 -3.28 3.84
CA ALA A 136 8.10 -3.41 2.39
C ALA A 136 9.53 -3.82 2.04
N VAL A 137 10.55 -3.15 2.59
CA VAL A 137 11.97 -3.43 2.36
C VAL A 137 12.35 -4.85 2.83
N VAL A 138 11.95 -5.21 4.05
CA VAL A 138 12.26 -6.56 4.60
C VAL A 138 11.66 -7.66 3.74
N ARG A 139 10.46 -7.46 3.23
CA ARG A 139 9.79 -8.47 2.41
C ARG A 139 10.29 -8.51 0.98
N TRP A 140 10.63 -7.35 0.40
CA TRP A 140 11.27 -7.30 -0.91
C TRP A 140 12.53 -8.19 -0.97
N LYS A 141 13.37 -8.11 0.07
CA LYS A 141 14.58 -8.95 0.20
C LYS A 141 14.29 -10.46 0.39
N ARG A 142 13.07 -10.82 0.83
CA ARG A 142 12.67 -12.22 1.11
C ARG A 142 11.78 -12.82 0.03
N THR A 143 11.50 -12.11 -1.06
CA THR A 143 10.61 -12.57 -2.12
C THR A 143 11.25 -13.73 -2.88
N ASN A 144 10.74 -14.93 -2.68
CA ASN A 144 11.20 -16.18 -3.30
C ASN A 144 10.45 -16.44 -4.61
N GLY A 145 10.64 -15.61 -5.62
CA GLY A 145 10.42 -16.00 -7.02
C GLY A 145 9.01 -16.31 -7.53
N THR A 146 7.99 -16.49 -6.70
CA THR A 146 6.63 -16.75 -7.20
C THR A 146 5.96 -15.45 -7.68
N ILE A 147 5.19 -15.54 -8.77
CA ILE A 147 4.45 -14.39 -9.33
C ILE A 147 3.59 -13.72 -8.24
N LEU A 148 2.94 -14.53 -7.41
CA LEU A 148 2.09 -14.05 -6.31
C LEU A 148 2.88 -13.27 -5.24
N ASP A 149 4.07 -13.74 -4.88
CA ASP A 149 4.89 -13.05 -3.88
C ASP A 149 5.41 -11.71 -4.41
N ARG A 150 5.67 -11.63 -5.71
CA ARG A 150 6.04 -10.37 -6.39
C ARG A 150 4.87 -9.39 -6.40
N GLU A 151 3.66 -9.85 -6.73
CA GLU A 151 2.47 -9.01 -6.72
C GLU A 151 2.17 -8.45 -5.32
N LEU A 152 2.20 -9.29 -4.30
CA LEU A 152 2.07 -8.86 -2.91
C LEU A 152 3.17 -7.87 -2.49
N SER A 153 4.38 -8.00 -3.01
CA SER A 153 5.48 -7.07 -2.74
C SER A 153 5.26 -5.73 -3.44
N THR A 154 4.72 -5.74 -4.67
CA THR A 154 4.39 -4.51 -5.40
C THR A 154 3.28 -3.73 -4.70
N ILE A 155 2.21 -4.40 -4.26
CA ILE A 155 1.13 -3.75 -3.50
C ILE A 155 1.67 -3.12 -2.21
N ARG A 156 2.57 -3.80 -1.50
CA ARG A 156 3.21 -3.24 -0.29
C ARG A 156 4.09 -2.04 -0.59
N LEU A 157 4.81 -2.07 -1.70
CA LEU A 157 5.61 -0.94 -2.12
C LEU A 157 4.74 0.28 -2.43
N VAL A 158 3.64 0.07 -3.18
CA VAL A 158 2.66 1.12 -3.48
C VAL A 158 2.02 1.65 -2.20
N ASP A 159 1.59 0.77 -1.29
CA ASP A 159 1.03 1.13 0.03
C ASP A 159 2.03 1.96 0.86
N ALA A 160 3.32 1.60 0.84
CA ALA A 160 4.37 2.38 1.50
C ALA A 160 4.55 3.76 0.85
N LEU A 161 4.55 3.86 -0.48
CA LEU A 161 4.65 5.14 -1.18
C LEU A 161 3.44 6.04 -0.92
N VAL A 162 2.23 5.49 -0.90
CA VAL A 162 1.02 6.25 -0.53
C VAL A 162 1.09 6.71 0.92
N SER A 163 1.61 5.89 1.84
CA SER A 163 1.79 6.33 3.23
C SER A 163 2.81 7.47 3.37
N VAL A 164 3.85 7.50 2.51
CA VAL A 164 4.78 8.65 2.41
C VAL A 164 4.06 9.90 1.93
N LEU A 165 3.21 9.78 0.90
CA LEU A 165 2.40 10.88 0.39
C LEU A 165 1.50 11.49 1.50
N VAL A 166 0.82 10.63 2.25
CA VAL A 166 -0.03 11.06 3.38
C VAL A 166 0.79 11.73 4.47
N LEU A 167 1.91 11.12 4.88
CA LEU A 167 2.80 11.68 5.89
C LEU A 167 3.32 13.06 5.49
N GLN A 168 3.84 13.19 4.28
CA GLN A 168 4.39 14.44 3.77
C GLN A 168 3.37 15.57 3.83
N ASN A 169 2.15 15.34 3.30
CA ASN A 169 1.10 16.35 3.30
C ASN A 169 0.67 16.69 4.74
N THR A 170 0.52 15.69 5.61
CA THR A 170 0.16 15.91 7.01
C THR A 170 1.22 16.70 7.76
N LEU A 171 2.53 16.43 7.50
CA LEU A 171 3.64 17.15 8.12
C LEU A 171 3.70 18.62 7.67
N ILE A 172 3.60 18.87 6.36
CA ILE A 172 3.65 20.24 5.84
C ILE A 172 2.55 21.08 6.48
N ILE A 173 1.36 20.52 6.62
CA ILE A 173 0.22 21.19 7.21
C ILE A 173 0.38 21.37 8.72
N ALA A 174 0.89 20.36 9.43
CA ALA A 174 1.09 20.43 10.89
C ALA A 174 2.16 21.47 11.28
N VAL A 175 3.18 21.68 10.45
CA VAL A 175 4.28 22.62 10.71
C VAL A 175 3.89 24.05 10.34
N ASP A 176 3.19 24.26 9.22
CA ASP A 176 2.94 25.59 8.64
C ASP A 176 1.53 26.11 8.94
N GLY A 177 0.67 25.30 9.54
CA GLY A 177 -0.75 25.64 9.75
C GLY A 177 -1.52 25.82 8.44
N GLY A 178 -0.94 25.48 7.30
CA GLY A 178 -1.57 25.52 5.99
C GLY A 178 -1.72 26.93 5.38
N ILE A 179 -0.96 27.92 5.85
CA ILE A 179 -1.15 29.35 5.51
C ILE A 179 -0.14 29.85 4.46
N SER A 180 1.06 29.25 4.37
CA SER A 180 2.11 29.77 3.47
C SER A 180 1.98 29.27 2.04
N PRO A 181 1.89 30.18 1.03
CA PRO A 181 1.84 29.79 -0.38
C PRO A 181 3.09 29.05 -0.88
N ARG A 182 4.22 29.21 -0.21
CA ARG A 182 5.48 28.50 -0.55
C ARG A 182 5.41 27.03 -0.14
N MET A 183 4.95 26.75 1.08
CA MET A 183 4.80 25.39 1.58
C MET A 183 3.72 24.62 0.82
N PHE A 184 2.67 25.32 0.41
CA PHE A 184 1.63 24.75 -0.44
C PHE A 184 2.16 24.30 -1.82
N ARG A 185 3.00 25.12 -2.47
CA ARG A 185 3.65 24.75 -3.74
C ARG A 185 4.62 23.56 -3.55
N LEU A 186 5.37 23.55 -2.46
CA LEU A 186 6.24 22.42 -2.13
C LEU A 186 5.43 21.12 -1.94
N ALA A 187 4.31 21.18 -1.21
CA ALA A 187 3.40 20.05 -1.04
C ALA A 187 2.87 19.54 -2.39
N ALA A 188 2.44 20.45 -3.26
CA ALA A 188 1.93 20.12 -4.59
C ALA A 188 2.98 19.42 -5.46
N VAL A 189 4.18 20.01 -5.59
CA VAL A 189 5.26 19.51 -6.44
C VAL A 189 5.76 18.15 -5.94
N SER A 190 5.98 18.02 -4.64
CA SER A 190 6.45 16.76 -4.06
C SER A 190 5.39 15.67 -4.08
N SER A 191 4.11 16.02 -3.88
CA SER A 191 3.00 15.08 -4.05
C SER A 191 2.87 14.59 -5.49
N ALA A 192 3.02 15.47 -6.48
CA ALA A 192 3.04 15.11 -7.89
C ALA A 192 4.20 14.15 -8.20
N GLY A 193 5.40 14.40 -7.66
CA GLY A 193 6.55 13.50 -7.81
C GLY A 193 6.30 12.11 -7.24
N ILE A 194 5.71 12.01 -6.04
CA ILE A 194 5.36 10.72 -5.42
C ILE A 194 4.26 10.01 -6.22
N LEU A 195 3.23 10.74 -6.69
CA LEU A 195 2.17 10.16 -7.53
C LEU A 195 2.71 9.60 -8.85
N LEU A 196 3.62 10.32 -9.50
CA LEU A 196 4.29 9.84 -10.72
C LEU A 196 5.09 8.56 -10.43
N LEU A 197 5.78 8.48 -9.30
CA LEU A 197 6.52 7.27 -8.90
C LEU A 197 5.57 6.10 -8.64
N ILE A 198 4.46 6.32 -7.92
CA ILE A 198 3.43 5.31 -7.66
C ILE A 198 2.86 4.80 -8.98
N PHE A 199 2.52 5.71 -9.90
CA PHE A 199 1.97 5.37 -11.21
C PHE A 199 2.99 4.60 -12.04
N ALA A 200 4.26 5.04 -12.09
CA ALA A 200 5.31 4.35 -12.83
C ALA A 200 5.54 2.91 -12.33
N VAL A 201 5.58 2.70 -11.01
CA VAL A 201 5.72 1.36 -10.41
C VAL A 201 4.52 0.49 -10.77
N SER A 202 3.30 1.02 -10.68
CA SER A 202 2.07 0.27 -10.97
C SER A 202 1.93 -0.06 -12.46
N ALA A 203 2.26 0.90 -13.34
CA ALA A 203 2.24 0.71 -14.79
C ALA A 203 3.33 -0.28 -15.24
N ALA A 204 4.55 -0.16 -14.72
CA ALA A 204 5.63 -1.09 -15.03
C ALA A 204 5.25 -2.53 -14.63
N TRP A 205 4.61 -2.68 -13.46
CA TRP A 205 4.12 -3.97 -13.00
C TRP A 205 3.01 -4.51 -13.91
N PHE A 206 2.03 -3.67 -14.27
CA PHE A 206 0.94 -4.04 -15.19
C PHE A 206 1.48 -4.48 -16.55
N LEU A 207 2.39 -3.71 -17.14
CA LEU A 207 3.00 -4.02 -18.43
C LEU A 207 3.83 -5.31 -18.38
N TRP A 208 4.57 -5.52 -17.30
CA TRP A 208 5.33 -6.76 -17.10
C TRP A 208 4.40 -7.97 -17.03
N MET A 209 3.30 -7.87 -16.31
CA MET A 209 2.28 -8.92 -16.21
C MET A 209 1.61 -9.19 -17.57
N TYR A 210 1.26 -8.12 -18.30
CA TYR A 210 0.67 -8.22 -19.63
C TYR A 210 1.60 -8.96 -20.60
N LYS A 211 2.86 -8.53 -20.68
CA LYS A 211 3.87 -9.18 -21.53
C LYS A 211 4.16 -10.64 -21.15
N SER A 212 4.06 -10.98 -19.87
CA SER A 212 4.22 -12.37 -19.40
C SER A 212 2.99 -13.25 -19.68
N THR A 213 1.91 -12.68 -20.22
CA THR A 213 0.64 -13.38 -20.50
C THR A 213 0.54 -13.74 -21.98
N ASP A 214 1.25 -13.03 -22.86
CA ASP A 214 1.37 -13.42 -24.27
C ASP A 214 2.28 -14.66 -24.38
N PRO A 215 1.84 -15.68 -25.13
CA PRO A 215 2.56 -16.96 -25.31
C PRO A 215 3.85 -16.81 -26.08
#